data_4ad85cbe270b9cfe1c6d1d0b78d8b297
#
_entry.id   4ad85cbe270b9cfe1c6d1d0b78d8b297
#
_cell.length_a   1.000
_cell.length_b   1.000
_cell.length_c   1.000
_cell.angle_alpha   90.00
_cell.angle_beta   90.00
_cell.angle_gamma   90.00
#
_symmetry.space_group_name_H-M   'P 1'
#
loop_
_entity.id
_entity.type
_entity.pdbx_description
1 polymer ?
#
loop_
_entity_poly.entity_id
_entity_poly.type
_entity_poly.pdbx_seq_one_letter_code
_entity_poly.pdbx_strand_id
1 'polypeptide(L)'
;MSAIITEKFRQHNSNQFFESFTEASSTTYYLFIGKATAYTTATTGGSDSAPPTPADAVGETEFYAWDSMLAAKKIASTDVTYALPRRNWSNSTTFDMYRHDISASNTTTSGASNIYDSTFYFRTSDNRVYKVLDNNGGTAYSGAEPTSESTSPFALGLSLIHISEPTRHPL
;
A
#
# COMPACT_ATOMS: atom_id res chain seq x y z
N MET A 1 21.94 13.25 11.26
CA MET A 1 20.97 12.87 12.32
C MET A 1 20.14 11.72 11.77
N SER A 2 20.04 10.61 12.51
CA SER A 2 19.11 9.54 12.15
C SER A 2 17.68 10.06 12.25
N ALA A 3 16.79 9.66 11.31
CA ALA A 3 15.40 10.01 11.36
C ALA A 3 14.78 9.47 12.68
N ILE A 4 14.13 10.34 13.44
CA ILE A 4 13.43 9.99 14.67
C ILE A 4 12.22 9.09 14.36
N ILE A 5 11.63 9.28 13.17
CA ILE A 5 10.47 8.49 12.72
C ILE A 5 10.98 7.21 12.05
N THR A 6 10.97 6.12 12.79
CA THR A 6 11.31 4.80 12.28
C THR A 6 10.14 4.17 11.53
N GLU A 7 10.41 3.14 10.73
CA GLU A 7 9.39 2.34 10.06
C GLU A 7 8.38 1.72 11.05
N LYS A 8 8.88 1.17 12.14
CA LYS A 8 8.02 0.61 13.22
C LYS A 8 7.10 1.65 13.83
N PHE A 9 7.59 2.88 14.00
CA PHE A 9 6.77 3.98 14.51
C PHE A 9 5.65 4.35 13.53
N ARG A 10 5.95 4.41 12.23
CA ARG A 10 4.94 4.65 11.19
C ARG A 10 3.90 3.55 11.13
N GLN A 11 4.31 2.29 11.22
CA GLN A 11 3.40 1.14 11.29
C GLN A 11 2.50 1.21 12.53
N HIS A 12 3.08 1.51 13.68
CA HIS A 12 2.33 1.68 14.92
C HIS A 12 1.28 2.79 14.80
N ASN A 13 1.66 3.95 14.29
CA ASN A 13 0.72 5.07 14.11
C ASN A 13 -0.40 4.72 13.12
N SER A 14 -0.09 4.02 12.03
CA SER A 14 -1.11 3.56 11.08
C SER A 14 -2.09 2.58 11.73
N ASN A 15 -1.59 1.67 12.55
CA ASN A 15 -2.42 0.72 13.28
C ASN A 15 -3.31 1.44 14.32
N GLN A 16 -2.75 2.39 15.08
CA GLN A 16 -3.51 3.18 16.04
C GLN A 16 -4.60 4.01 15.35
N PHE A 17 -4.29 4.60 14.20
CA PHE A 17 -5.28 5.32 13.41
C PHE A 17 -6.40 4.39 12.93
N PHE A 18 -6.07 3.20 12.42
CA PHE A 18 -7.06 2.19 12.01
C PHE A 18 -7.92 1.73 13.20
N GLU A 19 -7.29 1.46 14.34
CA GLU A 19 -7.95 1.01 15.57
C GLU A 19 -8.96 2.05 16.07
N SER A 20 -8.65 3.35 15.94
CA SER A 20 -9.53 4.44 16.41
C SER A 20 -10.92 4.45 15.75
N PHE A 21 -11.11 3.77 14.62
CA PHE A 21 -12.43 3.59 13.99
C PHE A 21 -13.27 2.47 14.65
N THR A 22 -12.65 1.58 15.41
CA THR A 22 -13.27 0.37 15.96
C THR A 22 -13.41 0.38 17.47
N GLU A 23 -12.82 1.36 18.16
CA GLU A 23 -12.90 1.49 19.62
C GLU A 23 -14.33 1.73 20.11
N ALA A 24 -14.62 1.33 21.34
CA ALA A 24 -15.94 1.50 21.97
C ALA A 24 -16.36 2.97 22.06
N SER A 25 -15.40 3.89 22.22
CA SER A 25 -15.57 5.34 22.15
C SER A 25 -14.84 5.89 20.94
N SER A 26 -15.24 5.43 19.77
CA SER A 26 -14.56 5.76 18.52
C SER A 26 -14.58 7.26 18.23
N THR A 27 -13.45 7.78 17.77
CA THR A 27 -13.36 9.13 17.24
C THR A 27 -14.21 9.23 15.98
N THR A 28 -15.00 10.29 15.87
CA THR A 28 -15.80 10.51 14.68
C THR A 28 -14.96 11.19 13.58
N TYR A 29 -14.79 10.51 12.46
CA TYR A 29 -14.08 11.02 11.29
C TYR A 29 -15.04 11.28 10.14
N TYR A 30 -14.76 12.32 9.38
CA TYR A 30 -15.45 12.65 8.16
C TYR A 30 -14.46 12.72 7.00
N LEU A 31 -14.78 12.05 5.90
CA LEU A 31 -14.13 12.24 4.62
C LEU A 31 -14.92 13.28 3.86
N PHE A 32 -14.26 14.29 3.35
CA PHE A 32 -14.89 15.23 2.42
C PHE A 32 -14.15 15.26 1.10
N ILE A 33 -14.87 15.56 0.04
CA ILE A 33 -14.31 15.87 -1.27
C ILE A 33 -14.57 17.33 -1.54
N GLY A 34 -13.57 17.99 -2.06
CA GLY A 34 -13.64 19.43 -2.28
C GLY A 34 -13.02 19.83 -3.59
N LYS A 35 -13.10 21.13 -3.81
CA LYS A 35 -12.51 21.88 -4.87
C LYS A 35 -13.17 21.69 -6.23
N ALA A 36 -14.27 22.44 -6.42
CA ALA A 36 -14.95 22.58 -7.72
C ALA A 36 -14.13 23.38 -8.75
N THR A 37 -13.13 24.14 -8.30
CA THR A 37 -12.31 25.01 -9.15
C THR A 37 -10.88 24.52 -9.27
N ALA A 38 -10.26 24.76 -10.40
CA ALA A 38 -8.87 24.39 -10.68
C ALA A 38 -7.88 25.01 -9.68
N TYR A 39 -6.76 24.34 -9.43
CA TYR A 39 -5.64 24.91 -8.70
C TYR A 39 -5.04 26.07 -9.49
N THR A 40 -4.83 27.19 -8.83
CA THR A 40 -4.19 28.36 -9.44
C THR A 40 -3.06 28.89 -8.56
N THR A 41 -2.02 29.42 -9.17
CA THR A 41 -0.90 30.03 -8.45
C THR A 41 -1.33 31.24 -7.60
N ALA A 42 -2.40 31.90 -7.99
CA ALA A 42 -2.86 33.11 -7.31
C ALA A 42 -3.59 32.86 -5.99
N THR A 43 -4.30 31.73 -5.87
CA THR A 43 -5.18 31.46 -4.71
C THR A 43 -4.81 30.22 -3.90
N THR A 44 -4.33 29.17 -4.55
CA THR A 44 -4.08 27.89 -3.89
C THR A 44 -2.66 27.37 -4.08
N GLY A 45 -1.87 28.00 -4.94
CA GLY A 45 -0.59 27.48 -5.39
C GLY A 45 -0.74 26.28 -6.36
N GLY A 46 0.28 26.02 -7.11
CA GLY A 46 0.31 24.85 -8.02
C GLY A 46 -0.62 24.94 -9.23
N SER A 47 -0.96 23.80 -9.77
CA SER A 47 -1.90 23.58 -10.87
C SER A 47 -2.57 22.21 -10.70
N ASP A 48 -3.59 21.88 -11.51
CA ASP A 48 -4.24 20.56 -11.46
C ASP A 48 -3.30 19.40 -11.86
N SER A 49 -2.31 19.67 -12.70
CA SER A 49 -1.27 18.69 -13.06
C SER A 49 -0.13 18.59 -12.03
N ALA A 50 0.02 19.60 -11.19
CA ALA A 50 1.01 19.68 -10.14
C ALA A 50 0.39 20.35 -8.90
N PRO A 51 -0.51 19.67 -8.19
CA PRO A 51 -1.18 20.24 -7.03
C PRO A 51 -0.17 20.56 -5.92
N PRO A 52 -0.46 21.55 -5.07
CA PRO A 52 0.42 21.88 -3.97
C PRO A 52 0.55 20.68 -3.01
N THR A 53 1.73 20.52 -2.46
CA THR A 53 1.97 19.49 -1.43
C THR A 53 1.11 19.83 -0.21
N PRO A 54 0.37 18.84 0.34
CA PRO A 54 -0.37 19.04 1.57
C PRO A 54 0.54 19.57 2.69
N ALA A 55 0.13 20.61 3.36
CA ALA A 55 0.85 21.18 4.47
C ALA A 55 0.07 20.97 5.77
N ASP A 56 0.78 20.68 6.85
CA ASP A 56 0.24 20.67 8.20
C ASP A 56 0.23 22.13 8.71
N ALA A 57 -0.69 22.91 8.16
CA ALA A 57 -0.82 24.33 8.49
C ALA A 57 -2.27 24.65 8.86
N VAL A 58 -2.42 25.22 10.04
CA VAL A 58 -3.67 25.84 10.47
C VAL A 58 -3.71 27.27 9.95
N GLY A 59 -4.73 27.63 9.21
CA GLY A 59 -4.85 29.00 8.69
C GLY A 59 -5.67 29.08 7.40
N GLU A 60 -5.28 29.94 6.48
CA GLU A 60 -6.03 30.20 5.24
C GLU A 60 -6.34 28.95 4.43
N THR A 61 -5.44 27.94 4.43
CA THR A 61 -5.64 26.68 3.71
C THR A 61 -6.84 25.89 4.25
N GLU A 62 -7.08 25.93 5.55
CA GLU A 62 -8.23 25.27 6.18
C GLU A 62 -9.54 25.93 5.73
N PHE A 63 -9.61 27.25 5.69
CA PHE A 63 -10.78 27.98 5.20
C PHE A 63 -11.07 27.68 3.73
N TYR A 64 -10.06 27.61 2.89
CA TYR A 64 -10.25 27.23 1.48
C TYR A 64 -10.76 25.79 1.35
N ALA A 65 -10.32 24.87 2.20
CA ALA A 65 -10.83 23.51 2.22
C ALA A 65 -12.32 23.47 2.60
N TRP A 66 -12.73 24.22 3.61
CA TRP A 66 -14.13 24.34 4.04
C TRP A 66 -15.01 24.98 2.96
N ASP A 67 -14.59 26.09 2.41
CA ASP A 67 -15.35 26.83 1.39
C ASP A 67 -15.52 26.05 0.09
N SER A 68 -14.59 25.16 -0.23
CA SER A 68 -14.62 24.36 -1.45
C SER A 68 -15.23 22.96 -1.28
N MET A 69 -15.74 22.63 -0.11
CA MET A 69 -16.34 21.31 0.18
C MET A 69 -17.59 21.07 -0.68
N LEU A 70 -17.57 20.01 -1.46
CA LEU A 70 -18.70 19.58 -2.30
C LEU A 70 -19.57 18.54 -1.63
N ALA A 71 -18.96 17.61 -0.90
CA ALA A 71 -19.67 16.55 -0.20
C ALA A 71 -18.84 16.05 0.97
N ALA A 72 -19.49 15.55 2.02
CA ALA A 72 -18.87 14.89 3.15
C ALA A 72 -19.59 13.60 3.50
N LYS A 73 -18.83 12.60 3.96
CA LYS A 73 -19.36 11.33 4.46
C LYS A 73 -18.72 11.04 5.82
N LYS A 74 -19.54 10.68 6.80
CA LYS A 74 -19.03 10.09 8.05
C LYS A 74 -18.41 8.74 7.74
N ILE A 75 -17.19 8.52 8.22
CA ILE A 75 -16.44 7.28 8.03
C ILE A 75 -16.76 6.31 9.16
N ALA A 76 -17.12 5.10 8.80
CA ALA A 76 -17.27 3.96 9.70
C ALA A 76 -16.08 3.00 9.55
N SER A 77 -15.91 2.08 10.51
CA SER A 77 -14.85 1.06 10.45
C SER A 77 -14.90 0.19 9.19
N THR A 78 -16.07 0.00 8.60
CA THR A 78 -16.27 -0.74 7.35
C THR A 78 -15.80 0.02 6.09
N ASP A 79 -15.60 1.32 6.21
CA ASP A 79 -15.12 2.17 5.11
C ASP A 79 -13.59 2.23 5.04
N VAL A 80 -12.89 1.69 6.04
CA VAL A 80 -11.43 1.78 6.18
C VAL A 80 -10.81 0.40 6.04
N THR A 81 -9.76 0.29 5.25
CA THR A 81 -9.00 -0.95 5.08
C THR A 81 -7.55 -0.67 4.75
N TYR A 82 -6.71 -1.66 4.99
CA TYR A 82 -5.33 -1.62 4.51
C TYR A 82 -5.30 -1.89 3.00
N ALA A 83 -4.46 -1.16 2.30
CA ALA A 83 -4.18 -1.38 0.89
C ALA A 83 -2.72 -1.81 0.70
N LEU A 84 -2.50 -2.75 -0.19
CA LEU A 84 -1.18 -3.17 -0.63
C LEU A 84 -0.97 -2.77 -2.09
N PRO A 85 0.25 -2.40 -2.50
CA PRO A 85 0.55 -2.15 -3.90
C PRO A 85 0.20 -3.38 -4.74
N ARG A 86 -0.55 -3.19 -5.81
CA ARG A 86 -0.88 -4.27 -6.73
C ARG A 86 0.34 -4.58 -7.61
N ARG A 87 0.83 -5.81 -7.52
CA ARG A 87 1.92 -6.34 -8.35
C ARG A 87 1.38 -7.47 -9.19
N ASN A 88 1.26 -7.26 -10.49
CA ASN A 88 0.76 -8.29 -11.38
C ASN A 88 1.88 -9.26 -11.77
N TRP A 89 1.51 -10.51 -12.00
CA TRP A 89 2.34 -11.47 -12.68
C TRP A 89 2.78 -10.91 -14.05
N SER A 90 4.03 -11.15 -14.39
CA SER A 90 4.57 -10.91 -15.72
C SER A 90 5.62 -11.96 -16.04
N ASN A 91 5.55 -12.54 -17.23
CA ASN A 91 6.52 -13.51 -17.68
C ASN A 91 7.92 -12.87 -17.84
N SER A 92 8.96 -13.66 -17.68
CA SER A 92 10.36 -13.22 -17.76
C SER A 92 10.72 -12.09 -16.78
N THR A 93 10.05 -12.05 -15.65
CA THR A 93 10.32 -11.08 -14.58
C THR A 93 11.16 -11.72 -13.49
N THR A 94 12.14 -10.97 -12.98
CA THR A 94 12.87 -11.33 -11.77
C THR A 94 12.06 -10.86 -10.57
N PHE A 95 11.59 -11.80 -9.76
CA PHE A 95 10.94 -11.50 -8.49
C PHE A 95 11.96 -11.50 -7.35
N ASP A 96 11.69 -10.70 -6.34
CA ASP A 96 12.47 -10.75 -5.11
C ASP A 96 12.03 -11.94 -4.26
N MET A 97 12.95 -12.47 -3.51
CA MET A 97 12.67 -13.39 -2.42
C MET A 97 12.21 -12.61 -1.19
N TYR A 98 11.18 -13.10 -0.48
CA TYR A 98 10.81 -12.52 0.79
C TYR A 98 11.94 -12.60 1.81
N ARG A 99 12.30 -11.47 2.36
CA ARG A 99 13.31 -11.34 3.41
C ARG A 99 12.86 -10.28 4.41
N HIS A 100 13.15 -10.51 5.68
CA HIS A 100 12.80 -9.56 6.76
C HIS A 100 13.88 -8.49 7.00
N ASP A 101 15.06 -8.67 6.41
CA ASP A 101 16.28 -7.89 6.65
C ASP A 101 16.63 -6.94 5.49
N ILE A 102 15.67 -6.67 4.62
CA ILE A 102 15.84 -5.74 3.50
C ILE A 102 16.10 -4.34 4.05
N SER A 103 17.18 -3.73 3.58
CA SER A 103 17.62 -2.39 4.01
C SER A 103 18.45 -1.73 2.92
N ALA A 104 18.83 -0.47 3.12
CA ALA A 104 19.70 0.26 2.21
C ALA A 104 21.09 -0.39 2.04
N SER A 105 21.57 -1.12 3.05
CA SER A 105 22.84 -1.88 3.00
C SER A 105 22.66 -3.34 2.58
N ASN A 106 21.42 -3.84 2.48
CA ASN A 106 21.08 -5.21 2.12
C ASN A 106 19.87 -5.21 1.20
N THR A 107 20.08 -4.76 -0.03
CA THR A 107 19.03 -4.62 -1.04
C THR A 107 18.58 -5.98 -1.59
N THR A 108 17.39 -6.00 -2.17
CA THR A 108 16.86 -7.15 -2.90
C THR A 108 17.48 -7.27 -4.29
N THR A 109 17.14 -8.34 -5.01
CA THR A 109 17.55 -8.54 -6.40
C THR A 109 17.03 -7.43 -7.32
N SER A 110 15.85 -6.90 -7.06
CA SER A 110 15.29 -5.74 -7.79
C SER A 110 15.92 -4.40 -7.41
N GLY A 111 16.81 -4.38 -6.41
CA GLY A 111 17.43 -3.18 -5.87
C GLY A 111 16.58 -2.47 -4.80
N ALA A 112 15.47 -3.04 -4.36
CA ALA A 112 14.66 -2.46 -3.30
C ALA A 112 15.42 -2.41 -1.98
N SER A 113 15.39 -1.27 -1.31
CA SER A 113 16.05 -1.01 -0.03
C SER A 113 15.11 -1.10 1.17
N ASN A 114 13.85 -1.45 0.93
CA ASN A 114 12.84 -1.70 1.94
C ASN A 114 11.83 -2.72 1.44
N ILE A 115 11.06 -3.31 2.37
CA ILE A 115 10.12 -4.40 2.04
C ILE A 115 8.92 -3.92 1.19
N TYR A 116 8.55 -2.65 1.27
CA TYR A 116 7.38 -2.12 0.55
C TYR A 116 7.62 -2.00 -0.95
N ASP A 117 8.88 -1.73 -1.35
CA ASP A 117 9.28 -1.63 -2.74
C ASP A 117 9.66 -2.98 -3.34
N SER A 118 9.92 -3.99 -2.50
CA SER A 118 10.32 -5.33 -2.91
C SER A 118 9.19 -6.06 -3.65
N THR A 119 9.55 -6.78 -4.70
CA THR A 119 8.63 -7.55 -5.55
C THR A 119 8.47 -9.00 -5.09
N PHE A 120 8.44 -9.23 -3.77
CA PHE A 120 8.37 -10.58 -3.18
C PHE A 120 7.00 -11.26 -3.26
N TYR A 121 6.00 -10.60 -3.83
CA TYR A 121 4.68 -11.17 -4.09
C TYR A 121 4.14 -10.66 -5.41
N PHE A 122 3.23 -11.42 -6.00
CA PHE A 122 2.52 -11.04 -7.20
C PHE A 122 1.12 -11.65 -7.23
N ARG A 123 0.26 -11.05 -8.06
CA ARG A 123 -1.10 -11.48 -8.31
C ARG A 123 -1.23 -11.98 -9.74
N THR A 124 -1.86 -13.14 -9.90
CA THR A 124 -2.16 -13.74 -11.21
C THR A 124 -3.39 -13.14 -11.87
N SER A 125 -3.62 -13.49 -13.14
CA SER A 125 -4.83 -13.14 -13.89
C SER A 125 -6.10 -13.65 -13.22
N ASP A 126 -6.03 -14.83 -12.56
CA ASP A 126 -7.12 -15.44 -11.81
C ASP A 126 -7.29 -14.86 -10.39
N ASN A 127 -6.63 -13.76 -10.07
CA ASN A 127 -6.66 -13.11 -8.76
C ASN A 127 -6.01 -13.88 -7.60
N ARG A 128 -5.23 -14.92 -7.87
CA ARG A 128 -4.45 -15.60 -6.85
C ARG A 128 -3.21 -14.78 -6.50
N VAL A 129 -2.86 -14.75 -5.22
CA VAL A 129 -1.67 -14.04 -4.73
C VAL A 129 -0.64 -15.05 -4.27
N TYR A 130 0.58 -14.90 -4.73
CA TYR A 130 1.69 -15.76 -4.38
C TYR A 130 2.80 -14.95 -3.72
N LYS A 131 3.37 -15.52 -2.66
CA LYS A 131 4.57 -15.04 -2.01
C LYS A 131 5.77 -15.85 -2.50
N VAL A 132 6.81 -15.17 -2.91
CA VAL A 132 8.06 -15.78 -3.36
C VAL A 132 8.95 -16.07 -2.16
N LEU A 133 9.23 -17.32 -1.91
CA LEU A 133 10.08 -17.78 -0.81
C LEU A 133 11.53 -18.00 -1.27
N ASP A 134 11.73 -18.38 -2.53
CA ASP A 134 13.03 -18.50 -3.18
C ASP A 134 12.90 -18.05 -4.64
N ASN A 135 13.82 -17.23 -5.10
CA ASN A 135 13.82 -16.66 -6.44
C ASN A 135 14.90 -17.27 -7.36
N ASN A 136 15.37 -18.47 -7.03
CA ASN A 136 16.37 -19.20 -7.81
C ASN A 136 17.62 -18.32 -8.12
N GLY A 137 18.17 -17.69 -7.09
CA GLY A 137 19.34 -16.84 -7.21
C GLY A 137 19.11 -15.55 -8.00
N GLY A 138 17.87 -15.09 -8.13
CA GLY A 138 17.53 -13.85 -8.86
C GLY A 138 17.38 -14.06 -10.38
N THR A 139 17.16 -15.27 -10.80
CA THR A 139 16.90 -15.58 -12.22
C THR A 139 15.49 -15.20 -12.62
N ALA A 140 15.34 -14.57 -13.79
CA ALA A 140 14.03 -14.26 -14.32
C ALA A 140 13.23 -15.55 -14.59
N TYR A 141 12.01 -15.59 -14.07
CA TYR A 141 11.13 -16.74 -14.30
C TYR A 141 10.39 -16.59 -15.62
N SER A 142 10.57 -17.56 -16.50
CA SER A 142 9.99 -17.58 -17.87
C SER A 142 8.94 -18.67 -18.07
N GLY A 143 8.47 -19.30 -17.00
CA GLY A 143 7.45 -20.35 -17.06
C GLY A 143 6.02 -19.82 -17.15
N ALA A 144 5.07 -20.76 -17.07
CA ALA A 144 3.65 -20.43 -17.05
C ALA A 144 3.23 -19.75 -15.73
N GLU A 145 2.14 -19.00 -15.78
CA GLU A 145 1.53 -18.40 -14.60
C GLU A 145 1.12 -19.48 -13.60
N PRO A 146 1.44 -19.33 -12.29
CA PRO A 146 1.06 -20.31 -11.28
C PRO A 146 -0.46 -20.42 -11.13
N THR A 147 -0.95 -21.64 -10.98
CA THR A 147 -2.39 -21.92 -10.78
C THR A 147 -2.68 -22.70 -9.49
N SER A 148 -1.64 -23.15 -8.79
CA SER A 148 -1.80 -23.94 -7.55
C SER A 148 -2.38 -23.10 -6.42
N GLU A 149 -3.36 -23.63 -5.72
CA GLU A 149 -3.96 -23.04 -4.50
C GLU A 149 -3.34 -23.59 -3.22
N SER A 150 -2.21 -24.33 -3.34
CA SER A 150 -1.53 -24.87 -2.18
C SER A 150 -1.02 -23.78 -1.25
N THR A 151 -1.38 -23.88 0.02
CA THR A 151 -0.84 -23.07 1.11
C THR A 151 0.47 -23.62 1.66
N SER A 152 0.92 -24.77 1.14
CA SER A 152 2.27 -25.29 1.38
C SER A 152 3.21 -24.83 0.29
N PRO A 153 4.50 -24.62 0.60
CA PRO A 153 5.49 -24.26 -0.40
C PRO A 153 5.54 -25.25 -1.55
N PHE A 154 5.61 -24.75 -2.77
CA PHE A 154 5.77 -25.59 -3.98
C PHE A 154 6.79 -24.94 -4.92
N ALA A 155 7.44 -25.76 -5.73
CA ALA A 155 8.44 -25.31 -6.67
C ALA A 155 7.84 -25.20 -8.08
N LEU A 156 8.14 -24.09 -8.74
CA LEU A 156 7.78 -23.84 -10.15
C LEU A 156 8.90 -23.05 -10.84
N GLY A 157 10.19 -23.46 -10.62
CA GLY A 157 11.34 -22.60 -10.97
C GLY A 157 11.56 -21.44 -10.03
N LEU A 158 10.58 -21.16 -9.17
CA LEU A 158 10.60 -20.33 -7.97
C LEU A 158 10.02 -21.20 -6.85
N SER A 159 10.37 -20.94 -5.60
CA SER A 159 9.63 -21.50 -4.48
C SER A 159 8.52 -20.53 -4.08
N LEU A 160 7.30 -20.96 -4.20
CA LEU A 160 6.10 -20.15 -4.01
C LEU A 160 5.20 -20.72 -2.91
N ILE A 161 4.42 -19.86 -2.31
CA ILE A 161 3.30 -20.23 -1.44
C ILE A 161 2.10 -19.35 -1.83
N HIS A 162 0.93 -19.98 -1.99
CA HIS A 162 -0.32 -19.26 -2.19
C HIS A 162 -0.76 -18.61 -0.88
N ILE A 163 -1.08 -17.32 -0.94
CA ILE A 163 -1.67 -16.59 0.18
C ILE A 163 -3.19 -16.72 0.03
N SER A 164 -3.80 -17.57 0.86
CA SER A 164 -5.26 -17.68 0.93
C SER A 164 -5.85 -16.33 1.33
N GLU A 165 -6.87 -15.89 0.61
CA GLU A 165 -7.68 -14.78 1.12
C GLU A 165 -8.34 -15.24 2.43
N PRO A 166 -8.40 -14.36 3.46
CA PRO A 166 -9.23 -14.63 4.61
C PRO A 166 -10.66 -14.86 4.08
N THR A 167 -11.19 -16.06 4.31
CA THR A 167 -12.55 -16.40 3.93
C THR A 167 -13.50 -15.33 4.47
N ARG A 168 -14.11 -14.55 3.58
CA ARG A 168 -15.26 -13.75 3.96
C ARG A 168 -16.31 -14.74 4.42
N HIS A 169 -16.52 -14.86 5.73
CA HIS A 169 -17.70 -15.50 6.23
C HIS A 169 -18.90 -14.76 5.64
N PRO A 170 -19.78 -15.45 4.90
CA PRO A 170 -21.02 -14.84 4.51
C PRO A 170 -21.77 -14.46 5.78
N LEU A 171 -22.11 -13.22 5.90
CA LEU A 171 -23.02 -12.70 6.94
C LEU A 171 -24.40 -13.30 6.73
#